data_4e60bb901e797021b5a37987cb70e076
#
_entry.id   4e60bb901e797021b5a37987cb70e076
#
_cell.length_a   1.000
_cell.length_b   1.000
_cell.length_c   1.000
_cell.angle_alpha   90.00
_cell.angle_beta   90.00
_cell.angle_gamma   90.00
#
_symmetry.space_group_name_H-M   'P 1'
#
loop_
_entity.id
_entity.type
_entity.pdbx_description
1 polymer ?
#
loop_
_entity_poly.entity_id
_entity_poly.type
_entity_poly.pdbx_seq_one_letter_code
_entity_poly.pdbx_strand_id
1 'polypeptide(L)'
;GKLIGTPEYQMTAPVWMRGILGDQYGIKSNEIRWRSGGQEEAGRDERTPFEAPPGLDLEPIPEDRTLVEMFEAGELDGLTTAREPSSYTMRKPNIDRLFPDFRSAEKEYYRETGIYPIMHLMGLRKDLAEKHPWLPGSLYKAFVESRDIAYQDLAKTAALSVALPWVAA
;
A
#
# COMPACT_ATOMS: atom_id res chain seq x y z
N GLY A 1 17.89 -13.16 -8.08
CA GLY A 1 16.99 -12.34 -7.30
C GLY A 1 15.74 -13.11 -6.88
N LYS A 2 15.02 -12.61 -5.90
CA LYS A 2 13.76 -13.18 -5.44
C LYS A 2 12.64 -12.90 -6.44
N LEU A 3 11.63 -13.76 -6.49
CA LEU A 3 10.45 -13.61 -7.34
C LEU A 3 9.30 -13.09 -6.49
N ILE A 4 8.89 -11.84 -6.75
CA ILE A 4 7.90 -11.14 -5.92
C ILE A 4 6.66 -10.79 -6.75
N GLY A 5 5.50 -11.14 -6.23
CA GLY A 5 4.21 -10.78 -6.80
C GLY A 5 3.77 -9.37 -6.39
N THR A 6 3.10 -8.68 -7.30
CA THR A 6 2.46 -7.39 -7.05
C THR A 6 1.16 -7.29 -7.86
N PRO A 7 0.03 -6.87 -7.26
CA PRO A 7 -1.22 -6.74 -8.03
C PRO A 7 -1.12 -5.75 -9.19
N GLU A 8 -0.47 -4.64 -8.94
CA GLU A 8 -0.15 -3.62 -9.94
C GLU A 8 1.20 -2.99 -9.57
N TYR A 9 2.14 -2.94 -10.50
CA TYR A 9 3.48 -2.42 -10.21
C TYR A 9 3.46 -0.93 -9.83
N GLN A 10 2.57 -0.15 -10.44
CA GLN A 10 2.42 1.29 -10.16
C GLN A 10 1.45 1.63 -9.03
N MET A 11 0.84 0.65 -8.37
CA MET A 11 -0.02 0.91 -7.22
C MET A 11 0.76 1.63 -6.11
N THR A 12 0.12 2.59 -5.43
CA THR A 12 0.76 3.46 -4.45
C THR A 12 1.51 2.70 -3.35
N ALA A 13 0.88 1.69 -2.72
CA ALA A 13 1.53 0.93 -1.65
C ALA A 13 2.77 0.14 -2.15
N PRO A 14 2.72 -0.64 -3.24
CA PRO A 14 3.91 -1.25 -3.84
C PRO A 14 5.02 -0.27 -4.22
N VAL A 15 4.67 0.95 -4.68
CA VAL A 15 5.68 1.99 -4.96
C VAL A 15 6.41 2.40 -3.67
N TRP A 16 5.66 2.67 -2.59
CA TRP A 16 6.27 2.97 -1.29
C TRP A 16 7.11 1.83 -0.74
N MET A 17 6.60 0.58 -0.83
CA MET A 17 7.34 -0.60 -0.38
C MET A 17 8.69 -0.73 -1.11
N ARG A 18 8.71 -0.56 -2.43
CA ARG A 18 9.95 -0.60 -3.21
C ARG A 18 10.90 0.55 -2.86
N GLY A 19 10.35 1.77 -2.68
CA GLY A 19 11.14 2.92 -2.23
C GLY A 19 11.79 2.67 -0.88
N ILE A 20 11.02 2.22 0.11
CA ILE A 20 11.52 1.90 1.44
C ILE A 20 12.57 0.78 1.40
N LEU A 21 12.32 -0.29 0.63
CA LEU A 21 13.29 -1.37 0.45
C LEU A 21 14.60 -0.86 -0.18
N GLY A 22 14.52 0.06 -1.13
CA GLY A 22 15.68 0.70 -1.74
C GLY A 22 16.44 1.60 -0.77
N ASP A 23 15.74 2.52 -0.14
CA ASP A 23 16.34 3.60 0.65
C ASP A 23 16.87 3.11 2.02
N GLN A 24 16.10 2.22 2.69
CA GLN A 24 16.44 1.75 4.04
C GLN A 24 17.24 0.44 4.06
N TYR A 25 17.01 -0.43 3.06
CA TYR A 25 17.60 -1.77 3.04
C TYR A 25 18.55 -2.01 1.86
N GLY A 26 18.71 -1.03 0.97
CA GLY A 26 19.61 -1.12 -0.19
C GLY A 26 19.15 -2.10 -1.27
N ILE A 27 17.92 -2.58 -1.23
CA ILE A 27 17.36 -3.56 -2.18
C ILE A 27 16.74 -2.83 -3.36
N LYS A 28 17.40 -2.87 -4.51
CA LYS A 28 16.94 -2.18 -5.72
C LYS A 28 15.87 -2.99 -6.46
N SER A 29 14.91 -2.29 -7.07
CA SER A 29 13.81 -2.92 -7.81
C SER A 29 14.28 -3.81 -8.98
N ASN A 30 15.42 -3.50 -9.59
CA ASN A 30 16.02 -4.29 -10.67
C ASN A 30 16.81 -5.53 -10.18
N GLU A 31 16.95 -5.72 -8.88
CA GLU A 31 17.51 -6.92 -8.27
C GLU A 31 16.43 -7.96 -7.93
N ILE A 32 15.16 -7.58 -8.11
CA ILE A 32 13.98 -8.39 -7.85
C ILE A 32 13.32 -8.73 -9.19
N ARG A 33 12.85 -9.96 -9.35
CA ARG A 33 12.00 -10.37 -10.45
C ARG A 33 10.55 -10.17 -10.03
N TRP A 34 9.80 -9.42 -10.81
CA TRP A 34 8.42 -9.05 -10.50
C TRP A 34 7.42 -9.84 -11.34
N ARG A 35 6.32 -10.20 -10.72
CA ARG A 35 5.17 -10.79 -11.39
C ARG A 35 3.92 -9.98 -11.05
N SER A 36 3.25 -9.44 -12.08
CA SER A 36 2.03 -8.64 -11.90
C SER A 36 0.79 -9.41 -12.31
N GLY A 37 -0.33 -9.18 -11.61
CA GLY A 37 -1.61 -9.81 -11.94
C GLY A 37 -2.59 -9.78 -10.78
N GLY A 38 -3.75 -10.41 -10.97
CA GLY A 38 -4.79 -10.45 -9.95
C GLY A 38 -4.34 -11.09 -8.65
N GLN A 39 -4.59 -10.42 -7.52
CA GLN A 39 -4.24 -10.97 -6.21
C GLN A 39 -5.09 -12.19 -5.87
N GLU A 40 -6.42 -12.03 -5.91
CA GLU A 40 -7.42 -13.05 -5.54
C GLU A 40 -8.30 -13.45 -6.73
N GLU A 41 -8.30 -12.66 -7.80
CA GLU A 41 -9.12 -12.87 -8.99
C GLU A 41 -8.22 -12.93 -10.21
N ALA A 42 -8.33 -14.00 -10.97
CA ALA A 42 -7.55 -14.20 -12.20
C ALA A 42 -7.95 -13.22 -13.31
N GLY A 43 -7.10 -13.05 -14.31
CA GLY A 43 -7.38 -12.22 -15.49
C GLY A 43 -7.42 -10.72 -15.22
N ARG A 44 -6.70 -10.23 -14.20
CA ARG A 44 -6.67 -8.83 -13.85
C ARG A 44 -5.35 -8.18 -14.26
N ASP A 45 -5.43 -7.25 -15.19
CA ASP A 45 -4.30 -6.47 -15.70
C ASP A 45 -4.02 -5.19 -14.88
N GLU A 46 -2.88 -4.59 -15.13
CA GLU A 46 -2.55 -3.25 -14.62
C GLU A 46 -3.54 -2.20 -15.17
N ARG A 47 -4.12 -1.39 -14.29
CA ARG A 47 -5.10 -0.34 -14.68
C ARG A 47 -4.46 0.76 -15.52
N THR A 48 -3.20 1.04 -15.27
CA THR A 48 -2.44 2.04 -16.00
C THR A 48 -1.39 1.33 -16.84
N PRO A 49 -1.45 1.43 -18.17
CA PRO A 49 -0.42 0.86 -19.03
C PRO A 49 0.96 1.34 -18.59
N PHE A 50 1.86 0.40 -18.42
CA PHE A 50 3.22 0.67 -17.97
C PHE A 50 4.21 -0.10 -18.83
N GLU A 51 5.14 0.62 -19.41
CA GLU A 51 6.26 0.04 -20.12
C GLU A 51 7.46 -0.08 -19.15
N ALA A 52 7.86 -1.31 -18.88
CA ALA A 52 8.96 -1.55 -17.94
C ALA A 52 10.26 -0.92 -18.46
N PRO A 53 10.99 -0.14 -17.65
CA PRO A 53 12.26 0.42 -18.05
C PRO A 53 13.30 -0.68 -18.30
N PRO A 54 14.32 -0.44 -19.14
CA PRO A 54 15.38 -1.40 -19.37
C PRO A 54 16.04 -1.90 -18.07
N GLY A 55 16.17 -3.22 -17.95
CA GLY A 55 16.76 -3.85 -16.79
C GLY A 55 15.81 -4.16 -15.63
N LEU A 56 14.52 -3.86 -15.78
CA LEU A 56 13.49 -4.30 -14.85
C LEU A 56 12.86 -5.60 -15.35
N ASP A 57 12.97 -6.69 -14.58
CA ASP A 57 12.29 -7.96 -14.83
C ASP A 57 10.86 -7.87 -14.26
N LEU A 58 9.92 -7.46 -15.08
CA LEU A 58 8.49 -7.39 -14.75
C LEU A 58 7.68 -8.08 -15.84
N GLU A 59 6.97 -9.13 -15.47
CA GLU A 59 6.13 -9.92 -16.38
C GLU A 59 4.75 -10.16 -15.75
N PRO A 60 3.68 -10.26 -16.54
CA PRO A 60 2.39 -10.69 -16.04
C PRO A 60 2.42 -12.16 -15.63
N ILE A 61 1.56 -12.55 -14.67
CA ILE A 61 1.27 -13.95 -14.40
C ILE A 61 0.32 -14.53 -15.47
N PRO A 62 0.18 -15.85 -15.61
CA PRO A 62 -0.82 -16.46 -16.48
C PRO A 62 -2.23 -15.93 -16.17
N GLU A 63 -3.03 -15.71 -17.22
CA GLU A 63 -4.37 -15.12 -17.11
C GLU A 63 -5.36 -15.93 -16.25
N ASP A 64 -5.14 -17.23 -16.15
CA ASP A 64 -5.96 -18.18 -15.37
C ASP A 64 -5.48 -18.39 -13.94
N ARG A 65 -4.44 -17.67 -13.50
CA ARG A 65 -3.82 -17.79 -12.17
C ARG A 65 -4.00 -16.55 -11.33
N THR A 66 -3.84 -16.70 -10.02
CA THR A 66 -3.77 -15.59 -9.08
C THR A 66 -2.41 -15.53 -8.38
N LEU A 67 -2.06 -14.35 -7.87
CA LEU A 67 -0.83 -14.19 -7.09
C LEU A 67 -0.88 -14.98 -5.79
N VAL A 68 -2.06 -15.10 -5.17
CA VAL A 68 -2.23 -15.86 -3.91
C VAL A 68 -2.03 -17.35 -4.16
N GLU A 69 -2.61 -17.91 -5.22
CA GLU A 69 -2.38 -19.33 -5.58
C GLU A 69 -0.91 -19.65 -5.84
N MET A 70 -0.22 -18.78 -6.59
CA MET A 70 1.21 -18.95 -6.88
C MET A 70 2.06 -18.81 -5.62
N PHE A 71 1.68 -17.92 -4.70
CA PHE A 71 2.37 -17.73 -3.44
C PHE A 71 2.17 -18.93 -2.50
N GLU A 72 0.93 -19.45 -2.38
CA GLU A 72 0.64 -20.67 -1.61
C GLU A 72 1.37 -21.91 -2.16
N ALA A 73 1.52 -21.98 -3.48
CA ALA A 73 2.28 -23.04 -4.14
C ALA A 73 3.81 -22.91 -3.99
N GLY A 74 4.29 -21.81 -3.41
CA GLY A 74 5.73 -21.54 -3.27
C GLY A 74 6.42 -21.14 -4.58
N GLU A 75 5.66 -20.78 -5.60
CA GLU A 75 6.18 -20.28 -6.87
C GLU A 75 6.63 -18.83 -6.78
N LEU A 76 6.10 -18.06 -5.82
CA LEU A 76 6.54 -16.72 -5.46
C LEU A 76 7.21 -16.73 -4.09
N ASP A 77 8.31 -15.98 -3.95
CA ASP A 77 9.01 -15.80 -2.68
C ASP A 77 8.30 -14.81 -1.74
N GLY A 78 7.44 -13.95 -2.28
CA GLY A 78 6.71 -12.95 -1.50
C GLY A 78 5.70 -12.15 -2.33
N LEU A 79 4.91 -11.33 -1.63
CA LEU A 79 3.95 -10.40 -2.23
C LEU A 79 4.14 -8.98 -1.70
N THR A 80 4.03 -7.99 -2.59
CA THR A 80 3.85 -6.59 -2.22
C THR A 80 2.44 -6.15 -2.58
N THR A 81 1.62 -5.84 -1.59
CA THR A 81 0.19 -5.56 -1.81
C THR A 81 -0.37 -4.57 -0.81
N ALA A 82 -1.41 -3.83 -1.22
CA ALA A 82 -2.13 -2.91 -0.35
C ALA A 82 -3.21 -3.60 0.50
N ARG A 83 -3.58 -4.83 0.17
CA ARG A 83 -4.61 -5.62 0.88
C ARG A 83 -3.99 -6.91 1.40
N GLU A 84 -4.32 -7.27 2.63
CA GLU A 84 -3.88 -8.56 3.16
C GLU A 84 -4.36 -9.70 2.26
N PRO A 85 -3.45 -10.57 1.80
CA PRO A 85 -3.84 -11.73 1.01
C PRO A 85 -4.64 -12.74 1.85
N SER A 86 -5.58 -13.43 1.22
CA SER A 86 -6.42 -14.43 1.90
C SER A 86 -5.58 -15.53 2.57
N SER A 87 -4.48 -15.92 1.98
CA SER A 87 -3.52 -16.86 2.54
C SER A 87 -2.97 -16.43 3.90
N TYR A 88 -2.73 -15.13 4.10
CA TYR A 88 -2.30 -14.58 5.39
C TYR A 88 -3.46 -14.52 6.40
N THR A 89 -4.63 -14.02 5.98
CA THR A 89 -5.80 -13.92 6.88
C THR A 89 -6.30 -15.30 7.35
N MET A 90 -6.18 -16.32 6.49
CA MET A 90 -6.48 -17.71 6.81
C MET A 90 -5.36 -18.44 7.58
N ARG A 91 -4.26 -17.73 7.87
CA ARG A 91 -3.09 -18.28 8.58
C ARG A 91 -2.53 -19.55 7.95
N LYS A 92 -2.38 -19.53 6.62
CA LYS A 92 -1.75 -20.64 5.90
C LYS A 92 -0.32 -20.85 6.39
N PRO A 93 0.16 -22.10 6.45
CA PRO A 93 1.53 -22.38 6.90
C PRO A 93 2.56 -21.72 5.99
N ASN A 94 3.68 -21.31 6.55
CA ASN A 94 4.82 -20.69 5.86
C ASN A 94 4.54 -19.31 5.24
N ILE A 95 3.43 -18.68 5.60
CA ILE A 95 3.08 -17.33 5.13
C ILE A 95 3.02 -16.40 6.33
N ASP A 96 3.86 -15.36 6.32
CA ASP A 96 3.92 -14.36 7.38
C ASP A 96 4.34 -13.00 6.83
N ARG A 97 4.33 -11.99 7.67
CA ARG A 97 4.80 -10.64 7.34
C ARG A 97 6.33 -10.61 7.22
N LEU A 98 6.84 -9.84 6.29
CA LEU A 98 8.28 -9.59 6.16
C LEU A 98 8.85 -8.96 7.45
N PHE A 99 8.08 -8.09 8.10
CA PHE A 99 8.41 -7.50 9.38
C PHE A 99 7.42 -8.00 10.44
N PRO A 100 7.77 -8.97 11.29
CA PRO A 100 6.87 -9.47 12.32
C PRO A 100 6.42 -8.38 13.30
N ASP A 101 7.35 -7.53 13.75
CA ASP A 101 7.05 -6.31 14.51
C ASP A 101 7.01 -5.10 13.56
N PHE A 102 5.99 -5.08 12.70
CA PHE A 102 5.79 -4.00 11.74
C PHE A 102 5.56 -2.64 12.41
N ARG A 103 4.95 -2.62 13.61
CA ARG A 103 4.69 -1.37 14.34
C ARG A 103 5.98 -0.66 14.75
N SER A 104 6.96 -1.41 15.25
CA SER A 104 8.27 -0.86 15.60
C SER A 104 9.04 -0.42 14.35
N ALA A 105 9.01 -1.21 13.29
CA ALA A 105 9.65 -0.88 12.02
C ALA A 105 9.06 0.41 11.40
N GLU A 106 7.74 0.57 11.38
CA GLU A 106 7.07 1.76 10.87
C GLU A 106 7.37 3.01 11.71
N LYS A 107 7.39 2.89 13.04
CA LYS A 107 7.73 3.99 13.94
C LYS A 107 9.20 4.41 13.77
N GLU A 108 10.11 3.47 13.57
CA GLU A 108 11.53 3.76 13.35
C GLU A 108 11.73 4.46 12.02
N TYR A 109 11.11 3.97 10.94
CA TYR A 109 11.12 4.64 9.64
C TYR A 109 10.68 6.11 9.77
N TYR A 110 9.58 6.36 10.50
CA TYR A 110 9.11 7.74 10.71
C TYR A 110 10.08 8.58 11.53
N ARG A 111 10.71 8.01 12.57
CA ARG A 111 11.70 8.75 13.39
C ARG A 111 12.93 9.15 12.56
N GLU A 112 13.39 8.25 11.70
CA GLU A 112 14.57 8.48 10.87
C GLU A 112 14.30 9.45 9.72
N THR A 113 13.14 9.34 9.07
CA THR A 113 12.86 10.04 7.81
C THR A 113 11.91 11.22 7.96
N GLY A 114 11.07 11.25 9.00
CA GLY A 114 9.95 12.18 9.13
C GLY A 114 8.83 11.95 8.09
N ILE A 115 8.89 10.85 7.34
CA ILE A 115 7.94 10.56 6.24
C ILE A 115 6.88 9.59 6.72
N TYR A 116 5.61 10.00 6.55
CA TYR A 116 4.46 9.11 6.61
C TYR A 116 4.00 8.81 5.18
N PRO A 117 4.01 7.54 4.71
CA PRO A 117 3.67 7.21 3.34
C PRO A 117 2.25 7.67 2.96
N ILE A 118 2.15 8.55 1.97
CA ILE A 118 0.87 9.09 1.50
C ILE A 118 0.21 8.05 0.59
N MET A 119 -0.97 7.54 0.98
CA MET A 119 -1.71 6.53 0.22
C MET A 119 -2.81 7.13 -0.66
N HIS A 120 -3.42 8.26 -0.24
CA HIS A 120 -4.54 8.87 -0.94
C HIS A 120 -4.38 10.38 -1.02
N LEU A 121 -4.87 10.95 -2.11
CA LEU A 121 -4.87 12.38 -2.36
C LEU A 121 -6.28 12.83 -2.76
N MET A 122 -6.62 14.08 -2.40
CA MET A 122 -7.80 14.75 -2.92
C MET A 122 -7.43 15.52 -4.18
N GLY A 123 -8.00 15.12 -5.32
CA GLY A 123 -7.86 15.84 -6.58
C GLY A 123 -8.95 16.90 -6.75
N LEU A 124 -8.56 18.13 -7.07
CA LEU A 124 -9.47 19.20 -7.49
C LEU A 124 -9.24 19.50 -8.97
N ARG A 125 -10.31 19.57 -9.76
CA ARG A 125 -10.22 19.93 -11.16
C ARG A 125 -9.59 21.33 -11.33
N LYS A 126 -8.64 21.43 -12.24
CA LYS A 126 -7.87 22.66 -12.49
C LYS A 126 -8.77 23.83 -12.87
N ASP A 127 -9.74 23.61 -13.75
CA ASP A 127 -10.70 24.63 -14.18
C ASP A 127 -11.55 25.20 -13.03
N LEU A 128 -11.90 24.37 -12.03
CA LEU A 128 -12.60 24.83 -10.82
C LEU A 128 -11.67 25.65 -9.92
N ALA A 129 -10.42 25.24 -9.77
CA ALA A 129 -9.44 25.98 -8.98
C ALA A 129 -9.13 27.36 -9.60
N GLU A 130 -9.03 27.43 -10.93
CA GLU A 130 -8.81 28.67 -11.66
C GLU A 130 -10.03 29.61 -11.60
N LYS A 131 -11.24 29.04 -11.75
CA LYS A 131 -12.50 29.80 -11.66
C LYS A 131 -12.81 30.29 -10.24
N HIS A 132 -12.39 29.53 -9.24
CA HIS A 132 -12.66 29.79 -7.82
C HIS A 132 -11.37 29.68 -7.02
N PRO A 133 -10.45 30.67 -7.05
CA PRO A 133 -9.13 30.61 -6.40
C PRO A 133 -9.18 30.40 -4.86
N TRP A 134 -10.29 30.69 -4.24
CA TRP A 134 -10.53 30.45 -2.80
C TRP A 134 -10.82 28.99 -2.46
N LEU A 135 -11.30 28.19 -3.43
CA LEU A 135 -11.82 26.84 -3.22
C LEU A 135 -10.78 25.85 -2.66
N PRO A 136 -9.52 25.80 -3.19
CA PRO A 136 -8.52 24.91 -2.62
C PRO A 136 -8.26 25.16 -1.12
N GLY A 137 -8.15 26.42 -0.73
CA GLY A 137 -7.94 26.78 0.67
C GLY A 137 -9.13 26.46 1.57
N SER A 138 -10.36 26.63 1.08
CA SER A 138 -11.58 26.27 1.83
C SER A 138 -11.71 24.75 2.00
N LEU A 139 -11.42 23.97 0.95
CA LEU A 139 -11.41 22.51 1.04
C LEU A 139 -10.36 22.01 2.01
N TYR A 140 -9.15 22.55 1.96
CA TYR A 140 -8.09 22.20 2.92
C TYR A 140 -8.53 22.42 4.38
N LYS A 141 -9.12 23.59 4.67
CA LYS A 141 -9.63 23.91 6.01
C LYS A 141 -10.73 22.92 6.44
N ALA A 142 -11.66 22.62 5.54
CA ALA A 142 -12.75 21.68 5.82
C ALA A 142 -12.23 20.28 6.13
N PHE A 143 -11.21 19.79 5.40
CA PHE A 143 -10.59 18.48 5.67
C PHE A 143 -9.82 18.47 6.99
N VAL A 144 -9.12 19.56 7.33
CA VAL A 144 -8.43 19.69 8.61
C VAL A 144 -9.43 19.66 9.77
N GLU A 145 -10.52 20.44 9.67
CA GLU A 145 -11.59 20.46 10.68
C GLU A 145 -12.28 19.08 10.81
N SER A 146 -12.57 18.42 9.70
CA SER A 146 -13.14 17.07 9.71
C SER A 146 -12.22 16.05 10.40
N ARG A 147 -10.91 16.13 10.15
CA ARG A 147 -9.90 15.30 10.85
C ARG A 147 -9.93 15.56 12.36
N ASP A 148 -9.96 16.82 12.75
CA ASP A 148 -9.91 17.19 14.16
C ASP A 148 -11.18 16.74 14.90
N ILE A 149 -12.34 16.81 14.25
CA ILE A 149 -13.61 16.25 14.76
C ILE A 149 -13.48 14.72 14.93
N ALA A 150 -12.94 14.02 13.94
CA ALA A 150 -12.74 12.56 14.01
C ALA A 150 -11.80 12.17 15.17
N TYR A 151 -10.71 12.91 15.39
CA TYR A 151 -9.82 12.67 16.52
C TYR A 151 -10.49 12.93 17.87
N GLN A 152 -11.32 13.98 17.98
CA GLN A 152 -12.11 14.24 19.17
C GLN A 152 -13.11 13.11 19.45
N ASP A 153 -13.75 12.58 18.42
CA ASP A 153 -14.68 11.45 18.56
C ASP A 153 -13.97 10.17 18.98
N LEU A 154 -12.79 9.87 18.43
CA LEU A 154 -11.97 8.74 18.86
C LEU A 154 -11.48 8.88 20.32
N ALA A 155 -11.26 10.10 20.79
CA ALA A 155 -10.84 10.36 22.18
C ALA A 155 -11.99 10.27 23.19
N LYS A 156 -13.25 10.21 22.76
CA LYS A 156 -14.42 10.06 23.63
C LYS A 156 -14.58 8.61 24.12
N THR A 157 -13.92 8.26 25.21
CA THR A 157 -13.92 6.90 25.76
C THR A 157 -15.26 6.46 26.35
N ALA A 158 -16.18 7.40 26.67
CA ALA A 158 -17.50 7.09 27.26
C ALA A 158 -18.53 6.52 26.25
N ALA A 159 -18.35 6.75 24.95
CA ALA A 159 -19.25 6.31 23.89
C ALA A 159 -18.46 6.05 22.60
N LEU A 160 -17.64 5.01 22.62
CA LEU A 160 -16.83 4.62 21.46
C LEU A 160 -17.71 4.12 20.32
N SER A 161 -17.41 4.53 19.10
CA SER A 161 -18.02 3.98 17.87
C SER A 161 -17.64 2.52 17.66
N VAL A 162 -16.56 2.04 18.30
CA VAL A 162 -16.11 0.65 18.34
C VAL A 162 -15.84 0.26 19.80
N ALA A 163 -16.21 -0.96 20.18
CA ALA A 163 -16.05 -1.48 21.55
C ALA A 163 -14.58 -1.83 21.89
N LEU A 164 -13.64 -0.96 21.53
CA LEU A 164 -12.20 -1.14 21.79
C LEU A 164 -11.69 0.01 22.66
N PRO A 165 -11.43 -0.22 23.97
CA PRO A 165 -11.03 0.83 24.92
C PRO A 165 -9.67 1.47 24.60
N TRP A 166 -8.89 0.89 23.70
CA TRP A 166 -7.52 1.31 23.35
C TRP A 166 -7.40 2.03 22.01
N VAL A 167 -8.52 2.40 21.35
CA VAL A 167 -8.51 3.03 20.02
C VAL A 167 -7.81 4.39 20.02
N ALA A 168 -7.79 5.08 21.17
CA ALA A 168 -7.17 6.41 21.31
C ALA A 168 -5.78 6.38 21.98
N ALA A 169 -5.23 5.19 22.26
CA ALA A 169 -3.97 5.04 23.00
C ALA A 169 -2.74 4.89 22.08
#